data_fb8e0bbf61c4d1d8612e94f2f21feece
#
_entry.id   fb8e0bbf61c4d1d8612e94f2f21feece
#
_cell.length_a   1.000
_cell.length_b   1.000
_cell.length_c   1.000
_cell.angle_alpha   90.00
_cell.angle_beta   90.00
_cell.angle_gamma   90.00
#
_symmetry.space_group_name_H-M   'P 1'
#
loop_
_entity.id
_entity.type
_entity.pdbx_description
1 polymer ?
#
loop_
_entity_poly.entity_id
_entity_poly.type
_entity_poly.pdbx_seq_one_letter_code
_entity_poly.pdbx_strand_id
1 'polypeptide(L)'
;MKIKINDYPTFNKEWDREKTEEKTDNMLKKIGKLQNKMFAQNKFSLLIILQGTDASGKDGVTKGLLKYCNPIGIKIYSFKKPTENEYAHDFLWRVHEVVPRKGDLQVFIRSHYEDILVPSVEKFIPAEIIDERFKLINDFEKLLENNDTKVLKFFMNVSKEAQKGRLMERIELKEKHWKHKDGDWDTREKFDEYLAVYEKIINTCNEIPWHIVPSDKNWQKLYFTAEIILKTLEEMDLKWPELISERFKSGK
;
A
#
# COMPACT_ATOMS: atom_id res chain seq x y z
N MET A 1 0.63 17.63 -14.83
CA MET A 1 -0.51 18.33 -14.18
C MET A 1 -0.38 18.08 -12.68
N LYS A 2 -0.58 19.10 -11.84
CA LYS A 2 -0.44 18.94 -10.38
C LYS A 2 -1.69 18.25 -9.83
N ILE A 3 -1.53 17.16 -9.08
CA ILE A 3 -2.63 16.41 -8.46
C ILE A 3 -3.14 17.21 -7.26
N LYS A 4 -4.46 17.42 -7.20
CA LYS A 4 -5.17 17.88 -6.01
C LYS A 4 -6.03 16.74 -5.51
N ILE A 5 -5.82 16.29 -4.29
CA ILE A 5 -6.52 15.12 -3.74
C ILE A 5 -8.04 15.35 -3.73
N ASN A 6 -8.48 16.57 -3.46
CA ASN A 6 -9.90 16.93 -3.43
C ASN A 6 -10.63 16.83 -4.79
N ASP A 7 -9.88 16.74 -5.91
CA ASP A 7 -10.45 16.52 -7.23
C ASP A 7 -10.82 15.03 -7.46
N TYR A 8 -10.40 14.14 -6.56
CA TYR A 8 -10.66 12.70 -6.64
C TYR A 8 -11.77 12.29 -5.67
N PRO A 9 -12.74 11.50 -6.14
CA PRO A 9 -13.86 11.08 -5.30
C PRO A 9 -13.38 10.14 -4.18
N THR A 10 -14.01 10.27 -3.01
CA THR A 10 -13.86 9.32 -1.90
C THR A 10 -14.82 8.12 -2.05
N PHE A 11 -15.83 8.28 -2.91
CA PHE A 11 -16.87 7.30 -3.21
C PHE A 11 -17.35 7.48 -4.66
N ASN A 12 -17.47 6.39 -5.42
CA ASN A 12 -18.06 6.40 -6.76
C ASN A 12 -19.52 5.94 -6.67
N LYS A 13 -20.45 6.83 -7.06
CA LYS A 13 -21.91 6.59 -7.00
C LYS A 13 -22.42 5.71 -8.14
N GLU A 14 -21.66 5.62 -9.25
CA GLU A 14 -22.08 4.90 -10.47
C GLU A 14 -21.82 3.39 -10.40
N TRP A 15 -20.99 2.95 -9.45
CA TRP A 15 -20.66 1.54 -9.32
C TRP A 15 -21.76 0.76 -8.63
N ASP A 16 -22.31 -0.22 -9.33
CA ASP A 16 -23.21 -1.21 -8.76
C ASP A 16 -22.46 -2.16 -7.83
N ARG A 17 -22.96 -2.30 -6.60
CA ARG A 17 -22.23 -3.02 -5.55
C ARG A 17 -22.11 -4.51 -5.87
N GLU A 18 -23.20 -5.17 -6.22
CA GLU A 18 -23.24 -6.63 -6.43
C GLU A 18 -22.35 -7.04 -7.59
N LYS A 19 -22.52 -6.37 -8.74
CA LYS A 19 -21.68 -6.59 -9.94
C LYS A 19 -20.20 -6.31 -9.67
N THR A 20 -19.90 -5.29 -8.86
CA THR A 20 -18.52 -4.92 -8.54
C THR A 20 -17.88 -5.93 -7.58
N GLU A 21 -18.62 -6.41 -6.57
CA GLU A 21 -18.12 -7.44 -5.65
C GLU A 21 -17.86 -8.77 -6.39
N GLU A 22 -18.70 -9.18 -7.34
CA GLU A 22 -18.47 -10.35 -8.18
C GLU A 22 -17.21 -10.21 -9.06
N LYS A 23 -17.07 -9.07 -9.76
CA LYS A 23 -15.88 -8.78 -10.55
C LYS A 23 -14.62 -8.80 -9.68
N THR A 24 -14.71 -8.20 -8.49
CA THR A 24 -13.60 -8.16 -7.53
C THR A 24 -13.15 -9.58 -7.15
N ASP A 25 -14.08 -10.46 -6.79
CA ASP A 25 -13.74 -11.84 -6.40
C ASP A 25 -13.05 -12.60 -7.54
N ASN A 26 -13.52 -12.40 -8.77
CA ASN A 26 -12.89 -12.99 -9.97
C ASN A 26 -11.46 -12.44 -10.20
N MET A 27 -11.24 -11.14 -10.00
CA MET A 27 -9.90 -10.53 -10.09
C MET A 27 -8.98 -11.06 -8.99
N LEU A 28 -9.46 -11.17 -7.75
CA LEU A 28 -8.67 -11.68 -6.63
C LEU A 28 -8.23 -13.13 -6.84
N LYS A 29 -9.06 -13.99 -7.44
CA LYS A 29 -8.67 -15.35 -7.84
C LYS A 29 -7.55 -15.36 -8.87
N LYS A 30 -7.60 -14.44 -9.85
CA LYS A 30 -6.52 -14.28 -10.84
C LYS A 30 -5.24 -13.77 -10.19
N ILE A 31 -5.34 -12.76 -9.32
CA ILE A 31 -4.21 -12.23 -8.56
C ILE A 31 -3.52 -13.36 -7.77
N GLY A 32 -4.28 -14.20 -7.07
CA GLY A 32 -3.71 -15.34 -6.34
C GLY A 32 -2.95 -16.32 -7.24
N LYS A 33 -3.47 -16.61 -8.43
CA LYS A 33 -2.78 -17.46 -9.43
C LYS A 33 -1.48 -16.83 -9.93
N LEU A 34 -1.51 -15.54 -10.25
CA LEU A 34 -0.34 -14.80 -10.74
C LEU A 34 0.72 -14.63 -9.64
N GLN A 35 0.30 -14.33 -8.41
CA GLN A 35 1.20 -14.26 -7.25
C GLN A 35 1.91 -15.59 -7.02
N ASN A 36 1.20 -16.71 -7.09
CA ASN A 36 1.82 -18.04 -6.95
C ASN A 36 2.82 -18.33 -8.10
N LYS A 37 2.51 -17.88 -9.32
CA LYS A 37 3.44 -18.00 -10.46
C LYS A 37 4.68 -17.12 -10.25
N MET A 38 4.53 -15.89 -9.76
CA MET A 38 5.64 -14.99 -9.42
C MET A 38 6.54 -15.61 -8.35
N PHE A 39 5.94 -16.19 -7.30
CA PHE A 39 6.65 -16.89 -6.25
C PHE A 39 7.47 -18.07 -6.79
N ALA A 40 6.85 -18.92 -7.64
CA ALA A 40 7.53 -20.09 -8.23
C ALA A 40 8.66 -19.66 -9.18
N GLN A 41 8.46 -18.61 -9.96
CA GLN A 41 9.47 -18.10 -10.89
C GLN A 41 10.69 -17.48 -10.19
N ASN A 42 10.49 -16.88 -9.02
CA ASN A 42 11.54 -16.28 -8.18
C ASN A 42 12.45 -15.27 -8.92
N LYS A 43 11.88 -14.50 -9.86
CA LYS A 43 12.59 -13.51 -10.68
C LYS A 43 12.19 -12.09 -10.32
N PHE A 44 10.89 -11.84 -10.22
CA PHE A 44 10.31 -10.54 -9.91
C PHE A 44 9.76 -10.51 -8.49
N SER A 45 9.53 -9.31 -7.96
CA SER A 45 8.78 -9.09 -6.72
C SER A 45 7.80 -7.93 -6.88
N LEU A 46 6.80 -7.87 -6.01
CA LEU A 46 5.80 -6.81 -6.00
C LEU A 46 5.75 -6.17 -4.60
N LEU A 47 6.00 -4.86 -4.54
CA LEU A 47 5.81 -4.04 -3.35
C LEU A 47 4.54 -3.20 -3.50
N ILE A 48 3.59 -3.38 -2.60
CA ILE A 48 2.35 -2.61 -2.52
C ILE A 48 2.45 -1.69 -1.32
N ILE A 49 2.43 -0.37 -1.55
CA ILE A 49 2.46 0.65 -0.50
C ILE A 49 1.06 1.21 -0.32
N LEU A 50 0.51 1.07 0.89
CA LEU A 50 -0.80 1.61 1.27
C LEU A 50 -0.62 2.78 2.22
N GLN A 51 -0.89 4.00 1.74
CA GLN A 51 -0.85 5.23 2.52
C GLN A 51 -2.25 5.86 2.68
N GLY A 52 -2.40 6.72 3.67
CA GLY A 52 -3.64 7.45 3.98
C GLY A 52 -3.80 7.65 5.48
N THR A 53 -4.70 8.53 5.86
CA THR A 53 -4.98 8.87 7.27
C THR A 53 -5.42 7.66 8.09
N ASP A 54 -5.45 7.80 9.41
CA ASP A 54 -5.95 6.74 10.29
C ASP A 54 -7.42 6.42 9.95
N ALA A 55 -7.79 5.16 10.15
CA ALA A 55 -9.09 4.62 9.76
C ALA A 55 -9.45 4.72 8.24
N SER A 56 -8.51 5.05 7.33
CA SER A 56 -8.76 5.04 5.87
C SER A 56 -9.04 3.65 5.30
N GLY A 57 -8.71 2.58 6.04
CA GLY A 57 -9.08 1.20 5.70
C GLY A 57 -7.98 0.38 5.03
N LYS A 58 -6.73 0.72 5.24
CA LYS A 58 -5.53 0.00 4.77
C LYS A 58 -5.56 -1.49 5.14
N ASP A 59 -5.85 -1.83 6.41
CA ASP A 59 -5.91 -3.23 6.87
C ASP A 59 -7.00 -4.04 6.14
N GLY A 60 -8.17 -3.40 5.92
CA GLY A 60 -9.29 -4.06 5.25
C GLY A 60 -9.00 -4.40 3.79
N VAL A 61 -8.32 -3.48 3.09
CA VAL A 61 -7.84 -3.72 1.72
C VAL A 61 -6.79 -4.83 1.72
N THR A 62 -5.80 -4.78 2.60
CA THR A 62 -4.77 -5.82 2.71
C THR A 62 -5.40 -7.21 2.89
N LYS A 63 -6.32 -7.35 3.85
CA LYS A 63 -7.04 -8.62 4.08
C LYS A 63 -7.79 -9.09 2.83
N GLY A 64 -8.47 -8.17 2.14
CA GLY A 64 -9.24 -8.50 0.94
C GLY A 64 -8.37 -8.93 -0.23
N LEU A 65 -7.31 -8.16 -0.53
CA LEU A 65 -6.39 -8.43 -1.64
C LEU A 65 -5.71 -9.80 -1.54
N LEU A 66 -5.38 -10.23 -0.34
CA LEU A 66 -4.62 -11.45 -0.11
C LEU A 66 -5.50 -12.72 0.03
N LYS A 67 -6.82 -12.59 -0.13
CA LYS A 67 -7.80 -13.66 0.10
C LYS A 67 -7.47 -15.00 -0.58
N TYR A 68 -6.95 -14.96 -1.79
CA TYR A 68 -6.65 -16.14 -2.61
C TYR A 68 -5.15 -16.35 -2.87
N CYS A 69 -4.30 -15.55 -2.26
CA CYS A 69 -2.86 -15.63 -2.45
C CYS A 69 -2.24 -16.76 -1.63
N ASN A 70 -1.12 -17.31 -2.12
CA ASN A 70 -0.32 -18.29 -1.39
C ASN A 70 0.41 -17.59 -0.23
N PRO A 71 0.14 -17.93 1.03
CA PRO A 71 0.71 -17.24 2.18
C PRO A 71 2.23 -17.33 2.29
N ILE A 72 2.86 -18.36 1.72
CA ILE A 72 4.33 -18.55 1.78
C ILE A 72 5.04 -17.41 1.03
N GLY A 73 4.49 -16.96 -0.09
CA GLY A 73 5.05 -15.88 -0.91
C GLY A 73 4.52 -14.49 -0.56
N ILE A 74 3.99 -14.29 0.66
CA ILE A 74 3.43 -13.01 1.10
C ILE A 74 4.14 -12.53 2.36
N LYS A 75 4.44 -11.24 2.37
CA LYS A 75 4.89 -10.52 3.56
C LYS A 75 4.01 -9.29 3.78
N ILE A 76 3.73 -8.97 5.02
CA ILE A 76 3.01 -7.76 5.41
C ILE A 76 3.83 -7.07 6.48
N TYR A 77 4.14 -5.80 6.27
CA TYR A 77 4.81 -4.99 7.28
C TYR A 77 4.01 -3.73 7.56
N SER A 78 3.73 -3.50 8.84
CA SER A 78 3.02 -2.30 9.29
C SER A 78 3.99 -1.37 10.00
N PHE A 79 4.31 -0.25 9.36
CA PHE A 79 5.21 0.74 9.92
C PHE A 79 4.57 1.42 11.13
N LYS A 80 5.34 1.46 12.21
CA LYS A 80 5.01 2.15 13.47
C LYS A 80 6.00 3.29 13.68
N LYS A 81 5.84 4.02 14.80
CA LYS A 81 6.88 4.95 15.27
C LYS A 81 8.23 4.20 15.31
N PRO A 82 9.30 4.79 14.77
CA PRO A 82 10.62 4.18 14.83
C PRO A 82 11.07 3.89 16.25
N THR A 83 11.78 2.77 16.44
CA THR A 83 12.48 2.43 17.68
C THR A 83 13.74 3.29 17.84
N GLU A 84 14.34 3.28 19.03
CA GLU A 84 15.62 3.97 19.26
C GLU A 84 16.73 3.48 18.32
N ASN A 85 16.78 2.18 18.07
CA ASN A 85 17.74 1.59 17.12
C ASN A 85 17.49 2.06 15.68
N GLU A 86 16.23 2.13 15.23
CA GLU A 86 15.86 2.64 13.90
C GLU A 86 16.19 4.14 13.77
N TYR A 87 16.04 4.93 14.83
CA TYR A 87 16.44 6.35 14.86
C TYR A 87 17.95 6.56 14.83
N ALA A 88 18.73 5.60 15.28
CA ALA A 88 20.20 5.65 15.26
C ALA A 88 20.79 5.46 13.84
N HIS A 89 19.98 5.03 12.89
CA HIS A 89 20.32 4.83 11.50
C HIS A 89 19.64 5.87 10.59
N ASP A 90 19.97 5.85 9.30
CA ASP A 90 19.22 6.63 8.33
C ASP A 90 17.77 6.15 8.23
N PHE A 91 16.86 7.03 7.79
CA PHE A 91 15.41 6.74 7.81
C PHE A 91 14.98 5.62 6.85
N LEU A 92 15.81 5.23 5.87
CA LEU A 92 15.55 4.13 4.93
C LEU A 92 16.08 2.79 5.43
N TRP A 93 16.96 2.78 6.43
CA TRP A 93 17.56 1.55 6.96
C TRP A 93 16.49 0.52 7.33
N ARG A 94 15.50 0.90 8.14
CA ARG A 94 14.40 0.01 8.55
C ARG A 94 13.49 -0.42 7.38
N VAL A 95 13.52 0.32 6.27
CA VAL A 95 12.75 -0.01 5.08
C VAL A 95 13.45 -1.08 4.27
N HIS A 96 14.79 -0.98 4.12
CA HIS A 96 15.60 -1.99 3.44
C HIS A 96 15.46 -3.39 4.06
N GLU A 97 15.33 -3.49 5.37
CA GLU A 97 15.18 -4.78 6.05
C GLU A 97 13.90 -5.53 5.68
N VAL A 98 12.89 -4.81 5.21
CA VAL A 98 11.54 -5.34 4.97
C VAL A 98 11.07 -5.25 3.52
N VAL A 99 11.92 -4.81 2.59
CA VAL A 99 11.58 -4.87 1.15
C VAL A 99 11.45 -6.31 0.68
N PRO A 100 10.64 -6.58 -0.36
CA PRO A 100 10.43 -7.93 -0.84
C PRO A 100 11.71 -8.52 -1.44
N ARG A 101 11.97 -9.78 -1.17
CA ARG A 101 12.91 -10.57 -1.97
C ARG A 101 12.25 -11.01 -3.27
N LYS A 102 13.03 -11.48 -4.25
CA LYS A 102 12.51 -12.08 -5.48
C LYS A 102 11.47 -13.16 -5.16
N GLY A 103 10.36 -13.16 -5.88
CA GLY A 103 9.23 -14.05 -5.71
C GLY A 103 8.16 -13.55 -4.72
N ASP A 104 8.50 -12.68 -3.78
CA ASP A 104 7.58 -12.26 -2.74
C ASP A 104 6.65 -11.10 -3.20
N LEU A 105 5.41 -11.12 -2.71
CA LEU A 105 4.51 -10.01 -2.67
C LEU A 105 4.56 -9.38 -1.27
N GLN A 106 5.03 -8.15 -1.17
CA GLN A 106 5.12 -7.40 0.08
C GLN A 106 4.05 -6.32 0.12
N VAL A 107 3.32 -6.23 1.24
CA VAL A 107 2.40 -5.12 1.51
C VAL A 107 2.96 -4.28 2.65
N PHE A 108 3.15 -3.00 2.39
CA PHE A 108 3.44 -1.99 3.41
C PHE A 108 2.15 -1.28 3.82
N ILE A 109 1.79 -1.41 5.10
CA ILE A 109 0.75 -0.59 5.75
C ILE A 109 1.44 0.60 6.39
N ARG A 110 1.24 1.81 5.83
CA ARG A 110 2.14 2.94 5.94
C ARG A 110 3.51 2.58 5.33
N SER A 111 4.51 3.46 5.36
CA SER A 111 5.82 3.16 4.76
C SER A 111 6.86 4.20 5.17
N HIS A 112 7.97 4.27 4.44
CA HIS A 112 8.98 5.32 4.51
C HIS A 112 8.42 6.75 4.32
N TYR A 113 7.22 6.90 3.78
CA TYR A 113 6.54 8.19 3.68
C TYR A 113 6.13 8.76 5.04
N GLU A 114 6.04 7.94 6.10
CA GLU A 114 5.82 8.42 7.47
C GLU A 114 6.97 9.31 7.95
N ASP A 115 8.18 9.10 7.42
CA ASP A 115 9.38 9.89 7.75
C ASP A 115 9.43 11.25 7.04
N ILE A 116 8.48 11.53 6.14
CA ILE A 116 8.17 12.85 5.60
C ILE A 116 6.88 13.38 6.25
N LEU A 117 5.83 12.56 6.27
CA LEU A 117 4.48 12.94 6.66
C LEU A 117 4.42 13.47 8.09
N VAL A 118 4.81 12.65 9.05
CA VAL A 118 4.70 12.98 10.47
C VAL A 118 5.62 14.16 10.85
N PRO A 119 6.91 14.18 10.45
CA PRO A 119 7.77 15.32 10.75
C PRO A 119 7.30 16.62 10.12
N SER A 120 6.66 16.59 8.94
CA SER A 120 6.12 17.80 8.28
C SER A 120 4.95 18.40 9.05
N VAL A 121 4.07 17.58 9.60
CA VAL A 121 2.90 18.03 10.37
C VAL A 121 3.31 18.42 11.78
N GLU A 122 4.09 17.58 12.46
CA GLU A 122 4.49 17.79 13.86
C GLU A 122 5.72 18.71 14.03
N LYS A 123 6.39 19.10 12.94
CA LYS A 123 7.47 20.12 12.88
C LYS A 123 8.66 19.84 13.81
N PHE A 124 9.04 18.58 13.99
CA PHE A 124 10.18 18.20 14.84
C PHE A 124 11.47 17.90 14.05
N ILE A 125 11.42 18.01 12.69
CA ILE A 125 12.58 17.93 11.81
C ILE A 125 12.62 19.21 10.95
N PRO A 126 13.78 19.83 10.72
CA PRO A 126 13.92 20.98 9.81
C PRO A 126 13.39 20.69 8.41
N ALA A 127 12.79 21.71 7.78
CA ALA A 127 12.16 21.58 6.47
C ALA A 127 13.16 21.16 5.37
N GLU A 128 14.40 21.65 5.47
CA GLU A 128 15.49 21.34 4.53
C GLU A 128 15.80 19.85 4.51
N ILE A 129 15.83 19.18 5.69
CA ILE A 129 16.04 17.74 5.79
C ILE A 129 14.85 16.98 5.19
N ILE A 130 13.63 17.47 5.41
CA ILE A 130 12.43 16.86 4.82
C ILE A 130 12.46 16.99 3.29
N ASP A 131 12.89 18.13 2.75
CA ASP A 131 12.96 18.34 1.31
C ASP A 131 14.01 17.43 0.65
N GLU A 132 15.12 17.12 1.31
CA GLU A 132 16.08 16.11 0.85
C GLU A 132 15.48 14.69 0.83
N ARG A 133 14.65 14.35 1.82
CA ARG A 133 14.01 13.02 1.88
C ARG A 133 13.09 12.72 0.69
N PHE A 134 12.44 13.71 0.11
CA PHE A 134 11.64 13.52 -1.11
C PHE A 134 12.48 12.96 -2.27
N LYS A 135 13.69 13.48 -2.46
CA LYS A 135 14.61 12.99 -3.48
C LYS A 135 15.09 11.58 -3.15
N LEU A 136 15.54 11.35 -1.91
CA LEU A 136 16.05 10.05 -1.48
C LEU A 136 14.99 8.94 -1.60
N ILE A 137 13.72 9.26 -1.38
CA ILE A 137 12.62 8.30 -1.56
C ILE A 137 12.42 7.95 -3.04
N ASN A 138 12.43 8.94 -3.95
CA ASN A 138 12.35 8.66 -5.37
C ASN A 138 13.52 7.78 -5.84
N ASP A 139 14.75 8.12 -5.41
CA ASP A 139 15.95 7.34 -5.76
C ASP A 139 15.87 5.90 -5.21
N PHE A 140 15.36 5.73 -3.98
CA PHE A 140 15.16 4.42 -3.36
C PHE A 140 14.11 3.57 -4.10
N GLU A 141 12.96 4.13 -4.43
CA GLU A 141 11.93 3.41 -5.18
C GLU A 141 12.41 3.00 -6.57
N LYS A 142 13.16 3.88 -7.24
CA LYS A 142 13.81 3.59 -8.51
C LYS A 142 14.88 2.48 -8.38
N LEU A 143 15.64 2.48 -7.29
CA LEU A 143 16.57 1.38 -6.99
C LEU A 143 15.84 0.04 -6.92
N LEU A 144 14.68 -0.02 -6.29
CA LEU A 144 13.86 -1.24 -6.20
C LEU A 144 13.37 -1.67 -7.58
N GLU A 145 12.84 -0.76 -8.41
CA GLU A 145 12.38 -1.08 -9.76
C GLU A 145 13.51 -1.56 -10.67
N ASN A 146 14.69 -0.95 -10.59
CA ASN A 146 15.88 -1.36 -11.31
C ASN A 146 16.38 -2.77 -10.91
N ASN A 147 15.91 -3.27 -9.77
CA ASN A 147 16.19 -4.63 -9.28
C ASN A 147 14.97 -5.56 -9.38
N ASP A 148 14.14 -5.37 -10.41
CA ASP A 148 12.96 -6.20 -10.72
C ASP A 148 11.89 -6.25 -9.60
N THR A 149 11.83 -5.25 -8.74
CA THR A 149 10.75 -5.09 -7.77
C THR A 149 9.76 -4.07 -8.31
N LYS A 150 8.60 -4.52 -8.75
CA LYS A 150 7.53 -3.59 -9.15
C LYS A 150 6.94 -2.91 -7.92
N VAL A 151 6.84 -1.58 -7.96
CA VAL A 151 6.28 -0.78 -6.85
C VAL A 151 4.93 -0.21 -7.25
N LEU A 152 3.93 -0.42 -6.41
CA LEU A 152 2.59 0.17 -6.54
C LEU A 152 2.28 1.01 -5.30
N LYS A 153 1.89 2.27 -5.52
CA LYS A 153 1.58 3.22 -4.46
C LYS A 153 0.11 3.62 -4.48
N PHE A 154 -0.56 3.39 -3.35
CA PHE A 154 -1.98 3.68 -3.19
C PHE A 154 -2.20 4.68 -2.05
N PHE A 155 -2.84 5.79 -2.35
CA PHE A 155 -3.35 6.72 -1.35
C PHE A 155 -4.84 6.45 -1.11
N MET A 156 -5.18 6.06 0.11
CA MET A 156 -6.53 5.71 0.53
C MET A 156 -7.32 7.00 0.85
N ASN A 157 -7.98 7.56 -0.17
CA ASN A 157 -8.73 8.81 -0.08
C ASN A 157 -10.07 8.58 0.63
N VAL A 158 -10.11 8.87 1.91
CA VAL A 158 -11.28 8.72 2.78
C VAL A 158 -11.84 10.09 3.15
N SER A 159 -13.17 10.25 3.16
CA SER A 159 -13.81 11.47 3.66
C SER A 159 -13.68 11.61 5.18
N LYS A 160 -13.74 12.85 5.67
CA LYS A 160 -13.75 13.13 7.12
C LYS A 160 -14.91 12.41 7.81
N GLU A 161 -16.07 12.32 7.17
CA GLU A 161 -17.27 11.67 7.70
C GLU A 161 -17.08 10.16 7.83
N ALA A 162 -16.61 9.51 6.76
CA ALA A 162 -16.36 8.07 6.78
C ALA A 162 -15.23 7.70 7.77
N GLN A 163 -14.18 8.53 7.88
CA GLN A 163 -13.14 8.36 8.88
C GLN A 163 -13.71 8.43 10.31
N LYS A 164 -14.51 9.48 10.61
CA LYS A 164 -15.15 9.65 11.92
C LYS A 164 -16.00 8.44 12.28
N GLY A 165 -16.85 8.00 11.36
CA GLY A 165 -17.70 6.84 11.58
C GLY A 165 -16.88 5.59 11.96
N ARG A 166 -15.75 5.35 11.28
CA ARG A 166 -14.88 4.20 11.58
C ARG A 166 -14.13 4.33 12.91
N LEU A 167 -13.78 5.55 13.33
CA LEU A 167 -13.19 5.79 14.64
C LEU A 167 -14.23 5.57 15.76
N MET A 168 -15.47 6.03 15.55
CA MET A 168 -16.59 5.75 16.47
C MET A 168 -16.87 4.25 16.60
N GLU A 169 -16.91 3.50 15.47
CA GLU A 169 -17.05 2.04 15.50
C GLU A 169 -15.99 1.34 16.37
N ARG A 170 -14.78 1.89 16.50
CA ARG A 170 -13.74 1.33 17.36
C ARG A 170 -14.03 1.50 18.85
N ILE A 171 -14.87 2.48 19.21
CA ILE A 171 -15.31 2.74 20.59
C ILE A 171 -16.58 1.93 20.89
N GLU A 172 -17.50 1.87 19.93
CA GLU A 172 -18.81 1.28 20.10
C GLU A 172 -18.82 -0.26 20.01
N LEU A 173 -17.94 -0.83 19.16
CA LEU A 173 -17.91 -2.26 18.88
C LEU A 173 -16.77 -2.94 19.64
N LYS A 174 -17.12 -3.83 20.58
CA LYS A 174 -16.17 -4.54 21.44
C LYS A 174 -15.04 -5.24 20.65
N GLU A 175 -15.36 -5.87 19.53
CA GLU A 175 -14.39 -6.54 18.68
C GLU A 175 -13.42 -5.58 17.94
N LYS A 176 -13.66 -4.27 18.03
CA LYS A 176 -12.80 -3.23 17.46
C LYS A 176 -12.04 -2.41 18.50
N HIS A 177 -12.31 -2.58 19.80
CA HIS A 177 -11.66 -1.81 20.87
C HIS A 177 -10.14 -1.88 20.80
N TRP A 178 -9.56 -3.04 20.45
CA TRP A 178 -8.12 -3.22 20.33
C TRP A 178 -7.45 -2.36 19.23
N LYS A 179 -8.23 -1.77 18.34
CA LYS A 179 -7.78 -0.82 17.31
C LYS A 179 -7.83 0.63 17.76
N HIS A 180 -8.53 0.90 18.87
CA HIS A 180 -8.69 2.25 19.36
C HIS A 180 -7.38 2.80 19.92
N LYS A 181 -7.10 4.06 19.60
CA LYS A 181 -6.02 4.87 20.17
C LYS A 181 -6.49 6.31 20.27
N ASP A 182 -6.28 6.95 21.41
CA ASP A 182 -6.64 8.35 21.61
C ASP A 182 -5.94 9.26 20.60
N GLY A 183 -4.66 9.01 20.30
CA GLY A 183 -3.91 9.78 19.32
C GLY A 183 -4.47 9.74 17.89
N ASP A 184 -5.36 8.80 17.55
CA ASP A 184 -6.03 8.82 16.23
C ASP A 184 -7.03 10.00 16.15
N TRP A 185 -7.55 10.48 17.28
CA TRP A 185 -8.40 11.66 17.37
C TRP A 185 -7.58 12.95 17.26
N ASP A 186 -6.42 13.01 17.90
CA ASP A 186 -5.49 14.14 17.78
C ASP A 186 -5.04 14.31 16.33
N THR A 187 -4.70 13.19 15.67
CA THR A 187 -4.35 13.17 14.23
C THR A 187 -5.53 13.64 13.37
N ARG A 188 -6.77 13.29 13.76
CA ARG A 188 -7.97 13.73 13.04
C ARG A 188 -8.18 15.25 13.13
N GLU A 189 -7.87 15.89 14.22
CA GLU A 189 -7.96 17.36 14.35
C GLU A 189 -7.08 18.04 13.31
N LYS A 190 -5.93 17.45 12.97
CA LYS A 190 -4.99 17.92 11.95
C LYS A 190 -5.26 17.33 10.55
N PHE A 191 -6.46 16.81 10.27
CA PHE A 191 -6.77 16.11 9.03
C PHE A 191 -6.37 16.88 7.77
N ASP A 192 -6.67 18.17 7.71
CA ASP A 192 -6.38 18.99 6.53
C ASP A 192 -4.87 19.25 6.38
N GLU A 193 -4.12 19.36 7.48
CA GLU A 193 -2.67 19.47 7.46
C GLU A 193 -2.03 18.18 6.92
N TYR A 194 -2.48 17.04 7.41
CA TYR A 194 -2.04 15.73 6.87
C TYR A 194 -2.37 15.59 5.39
N LEU A 195 -3.56 15.99 4.97
CA LEU A 195 -3.98 15.94 3.56
C LEU A 195 -3.10 16.82 2.67
N ALA A 196 -2.76 18.03 3.13
CA ALA A 196 -1.87 18.95 2.41
C ALA A 196 -0.45 18.35 2.25
N VAL A 197 0.08 17.67 3.28
CA VAL A 197 1.37 17.01 3.20
C VAL A 197 1.30 15.80 2.27
N TYR A 198 0.23 14.99 2.31
CA TYR A 198 0.02 13.91 1.34
C TYR A 198 -0.03 14.44 -0.10
N GLU A 199 -0.70 15.56 -0.32
CA GLU A 199 -0.74 16.18 -1.65
C GLU A 199 0.68 16.59 -2.12
N LYS A 200 1.51 17.15 -1.22
CA LYS A 200 2.93 17.42 -1.50
C LYS A 200 3.70 16.14 -1.83
N ILE A 201 3.53 15.07 -1.04
CA ILE A 201 4.17 13.76 -1.26
C ILE A 201 3.79 13.21 -2.64
N ILE A 202 2.51 13.15 -2.95
CA ILE A 202 1.98 12.61 -4.21
C ILE A 202 2.52 13.37 -5.43
N ASN A 203 2.69 14.69 -5.31
CA ASN A 203 3.20 15.52 -6.40
C ASN A 203 4.73 15.53 -6.53
N THR A 204 5.47 15.25 -5.45
CA THR A 204 6.93 15.31 -5.44
C THR A 204 7.56 13.93 -5.59
N CYS A 205 7.01 12.91 -4.90
CA CYS A 205 7.43 11.51 -5.06
C CYS A 205 6.57 10.83 -6.12
N ASN A 206 6.74 11.20 -7.38
CA ASN A 206 5.87 10.80 -8.50
C ASN A 206 6.64 10.21 -9.69
N GLU A 207 7.89 9.82 -9.52
CA GLU A 207 8.61 9.04 -10.54
C GLU A 207 7.92 7.68 -10.75
N ILE A 208 7.48 7.04 -9.68
CA ILE A 208 6.48 5.97 -9.71
C ILE A 208 5.13 6.59 -9.35
N PRO A 209 4.10 6.45 -10.20
CA PRO A 209 2.84 7.15 -10.01
C PRO A 209 2.05 6.65 -8.80
N TRP A 210 1.30 7.56 -8.17
CA TRP A 210 0.33 7.26 -7.14
C TRP A 210 -1.05 6.96 -7.70
N HIS A 211 -1.74 6.01 -7.10
CA HIS A 211 -3.14 5.71 -7.35
C HIS A 211 -4.00 6.23 -6.21
N ILE A 212 -4.91 7.16 -6.51
CA ILE A 212 -5.83 7.74 -5.52
C ILE A 212 -7.08 6.86 -5.44
N VAL A 213 -7.27 6.20 -4.28
CA VAL A 213 -8.29 5.15 -4.10
C VAL A 213 -9.52 5.69 -3.40
N PRO A 214 -10.74 5.60 -3.98
CA PRO A 214 -11.98 5.95 -3.30
C PRO A 214 -12.19 5.00 -2.11
N SER A 215 -12.12 5.52 -0.87
CA SER A 215 -11.97 4.68 0.32
C SER A 215 -13.11 4.72 1.31
N ASP A 216 -14.22 5.41 1.02
CA ASP A 216 -15.37 5.46 1.92
C ASP A 216 -16.09 4.11 2.05
N LYS A 217 -16.09 3.31 1.00
CA LYS A 217 -16.70 1.97 1.03
C LYS A 217 -15.66 0.87 0.83
N ASN A 218 -15.74 -0.18 1.66
CA ASN A 218 -14.76 -1.28 1.63
C ASN A 218 -14.71 -2.01 0.28
N TRP A 219 -15.86 -2.25 -0.34
CA TRP A 219 -15.95 -2.93 -1.61
C TRP A 219 -15.36 -2.12 -2.78
N GLN A 220 -15.52 -0.77 -2.77
CA GLN A 220 -14.98 0.09 -3.82
C GLN A 220 -13.45 0.16 -3.79
N LYS A 221 -12.87 0.39 -2.61
CA LYS A 221 -11.42 0.44 -2.51
C LYS A 221 -10.76 -0.89 -2.85
N LEU A 222 -11.41 -2.02 -2.49
CA LEU A 222 -10.91 -3.34 -2.84
C LEU A 222 -10.96 -3.58 -4.35
N TYR A 223 -12.07 -3.22 -5.00
CA TYR A 223 -12.20 -3.28 -6.46
C TYR A 223 -11.11 -2.49 -7.15
N PHE A 224 -11.00 -1.20 -6.82
CA PHE A 224 -10.03 -0.30 -7.45
C PHE A 224 -8.58 -0.77 -7.29
N THR A 225 -8.20 -1.20 -6.09
CA THR A 225 -6.85 -1.71 -5.86
C THR A 225 -6.60 -3.05 -6.55
N ALA A 226 -7.58 -3.96 -6.54
CA ALA A 226 -7.46 -5.25 -7.22
C ALA A 226 -7.32 -5.09 -8.74
N GLU A 227 -8.04 -4.16 -9.37
CA GLU A 227 -7.95 -3.88 -10.81
C GLU A 227 -6.53 -3.47 -11.22
N ILE A 228 -5.92 -2.54 -10.48
CA ILE A 228 -4.56 -2.06 -10.75
C ILE A 228 -3.52 -3.15 -10.52
N ILE A 229 -3.64 -3.90 -9.41
CA ILE A 229 -2.71 -4.97 -9.08
C ILE A 229 -2.80 -6.10 -10.12
N LEU A 230 -4.01 -6.48 -10.53
CA LEU A 230 -4.20 -7.51 -11.56
C LEU A 230 -3.53 -7.08 -12.86
N LYS A 231 -3.82 -5.86 -13.34
CA LYS A 231 -3.21 -5.31 -14.55
C LYS A 231 -1.69 -5.35 -14.46
N THR A 232 -1.11 -4.90 -13.35
CA THR A 232 0.34 -4.91 -13.14
C THR A 232 0.92 -6.32 -13.19
N LEU A 233 0.30 -7.30 -12.53
CA LEU A 233 0.75 -8.69 -12.55
C LEU A 233 0.62 -9.34 -13.94
N GLU A 234 -0.38 -8.96 -14.73
CA GLU A 234 -0.56 -9.42 -16.12
C GLU A 234 0.52 -8.84 -17.05
N GLU A 235 1.01 -7.64 -16.79
CA GLU A 235 2.09 -6.98 -17.52
C GLU A 235 3.48 -7.53 -17.17
N MET A 236 3.62 -8.21 -16.03
CA MET A 236 4.89 -8.78 -15.58
C MET A 236 5.12 -10.16 -16.20
N ASP A 237 5.83 -10.38 -17.24
CA ASP A 237 6.10 -11.66 -17.94
C ASP A 237 6.27 -12.90 -17.00
N LEU A 238 5.23 -13.21 -16.22
CA LEU A 238 5.23 -14.26 -15.21
C LEU A 238 5.00 -15.63 -15.87
N LYS A 239 5.95 -16.55 -15.67
CA LYS A 239 5.95 -17.91 -16.24
C LYS A 239 6.14 -18.96 -15.16
N TRP A 240 5.53 -20.12 -15.34
CA TRP A 240 5.90 -21.27 -14.54
C TRP A 240 7.32 -21.71 -14.91
N PRO A 241 8.17 -22.03 -13.92
CA PRO A 241 9.47 -22.60 -14.20
C PRO A 241 9.32 -23.96 -14.90
N GLU A 242 10.24 -24.28 -15.78
CA GLU A 242 10.30 -25.60 -16.39
C GLU A 242 10.71 -26.67 -15.36
N LEU A 243 10.27 -27.90 -15.60
CA LEU A 243 10.69 -29.04 -14.78
C LEU A 243 12.17 -29.37 -15.08
N ILE A 244 13.04 -29.09 -14.11
CA ILE A 244 14.44 -29.51 -14.14
C ILE A 244 14.55 -30.82 -13.37
N SER A 245 14.74 -31.94 -14.07
CA SER A 245 14.83 -33.25 -13.43
C SER A 245 15.76 -34.17 -14.23
N GLU A 246 16.71 -34.76 -13.55
CA GLU A 246 17.52 -35.86 -14.11
C GLU A 246 16.72 -37.18 -14.14
N ARG A 247 15.79 -37.33 -13.21
CA ARG A 247 14.98 -38.56 -13.03
C ARG A 247 13.76 -38.60 -13.97
N PHE A 248 13.11 -37.45 -14.18
CA PHE A 248 11.92 -37.36 -15.01
C PHE A 248 12.20 -36.40 -16.16
N LYS A 249 12.48 -36.96 -17.34
CA LYS A 249 12.55 -36.13 -18.56
C LYS A 249 11.12 -35.68 -18.87
N SER A 250 10.93 -34.36 -19.06
CA SER A 250 9.65 -33.82 -19.51
C SER A 250 9.24 -34.61 -20.76
N GLY A 251 8.13 -35.35 -20.67
CA GLY A 251 7.59 -36.09 -21.80
C GLY A 251 7.37 -35.15 -22.99
N LYS A 252 7.74 -35.66 -24.16
CA LYS A 252 7.42 -35.06 -25.45
C LYS A 252 5.93 -34.91 -25.65
#